data_da438bf82eaa6ee12cd770ebc6810f3a
#
_entry.id   da438bf82eaa6ee12cd770ebc6810f3a
#
_cell.length_a   1.000
_cell.length_b   1.000
_cell.length_c   1.000
_cell.angle_alpha   90.00
_cell.angle_beta   90.00
_cell.angle_gamma   90.00
#
_symmetry.space_group_name_H-M   'P 1'
#
loop_
_entity.id
_entity.type
_entity.pdbx_description
1 polymer ?
#
loop_
_entity_poly.entity_id
_entity_poly.type
_entity_poly.pdbx_seq_one_letter_code
_entity_poly.pdbx_strand_id
1 'polypeptide(L)'
;MAVEIPRDLTDPERGVTLRNGASVRVRAITPDDEPRLMALCRRLSPRTVYERFFSFRRLLPEEAHALTNVDDRRRMAVVAEVDDGQEPELIGVARYGPSNEGTTADIGLVVADGWQGLGLGSLLLEEILRAGEQRGVHQFSADVLTENRRALRLLARYTAITRRAVASGVTSVVFSRRADSAFEATRHGGS
;
A
#
# COMPACT_ATOMS: atom_id res chain seq x y z
N MET A 1 -3.89 -13.13 16.09
CA MET A 1 -5.20 -12.68 15.57
C MET A 1 -5.02 -12.30 14.12
N ALA A 2 -5.85 -12.84 13.25
CA ALA A 2 -5.84 -12.53 11.82
C ALA A 2 -6.52 -11.20 11.57
N VAL A 3 -6.01 -10.45 10.62
CA VAL A 3 -6.67 -9.23 10.12
C VAL A 3 -7.71 -9.70 9.11
N GLU A 4 -8.99 -9.47 9.39
CA GLU A 4 -10.08 -9.80 8.46
C GLU A 4 -10.19 -8.68 7.41
N ILE A 5 -10.07 -9.01 6.12
CA ILE A 5 -10.10 -8.04 5.02
C ILE A 5 -11.49 -7.99 4.41
N PRO A 6 -12.09 -6.80 4.26
CA PRO A 6 -13.34 -6.62 3.53
C PRO A 6 -13.20 -7.03 2.05
N ARG A 7 -14.24 -7.59 1.46
CA ARG A 7 -14.25 -8.02 0.05
C ARG A 7 -14.51 -6.89 -0.95
N ASP A 8 -14.95 -5.74 -0.48
CA ASP A 8 -15.32 -4.60 -1.33
C ASP A 8 -14.75 -3.30 -0.76
N LEU A 9 -13.95 -2.60 -1.57
CA LEU A 9 -13.39 -1.27 -1.25
C LEU A 9 -14.46 -0.17 -1.23
N THR A 10 -15.67 -0.48 -1.72
CA THR A 10 -16.79 0.46 -1.76
C THR A 10 -17.69 0.39 -0.53
N ASP A 11 -17.45 -0.58 0.39
CA ASP A 11 -18.22 -0.68 1.63
C ASP A 11 -17.63 0.29 2.69
N PRO A 12 -18.28 1.45 2.93
CA PRO A 12 -17.75 2.49 3.82
C PRO A 12 -17.84 2.11 5.31
N GLU A 13 -18.54 1.01 5.67
CA GLU A 13 -18.81 0.67 7.06
C GLU A 13 -17.89 -0.41 7.65
N ARG A 14 -16.97 -0.99 6.85
CA ARG A 14 -16.11 -2.07 7.32
C ARG A 14 -14.75 -1.59 7.81
N GLY A 15 -14.66 -1.46 9.13
CA GLY A 15 -13.39 -1.35 9.84
C GLY A 15 -12.62 -2.68 9.85
N VAL A 16 -11.30 -2.60 9.75
CA VAL A 16 -10.37 -3.72 9.92
C VAL A 16 -9.64 -3.53 11.24
N THR A 17 -9.63 -4.56 12.09
CA THR A 17 -8.89 -4.51 13.35
C THR A 17 -7.43 -4.91 13.13
N LEU A 18 -6.50 -4.01 13.44
CA LEU A 18 -5.07 -4.27 13.44
C LEU A 18 -4.63 -5.08 14.67
N ARG A 19 -3.37 -5.56 14.67
CA ARG A 19 -2.82 -6.38 15.75
C ARG A 19 -2.81 -5.72 17.14
N ASN A 20 -2.81 -4.40 17.19
CA ASN A 20 -2.90 -3.62 18.44
C ASN A 20 -4.34 -3.34 18.89
N GLY A 21 -5.33 -3.89 18.20
CA GLY A 21 -6.76 -3.67 18.50
C GLY A 21 -7.35 -2.41 17.88
N ALA A 22 -6.58 -1.58 17.21
CA ALA A 22 -7.11 -0.39 16.55
C ALA A 22 -7.96 -0.76 15.33
N SER A 23 -9.11 -0.11 15.20
CA SER A 23 -9.97 -0.22 14.02
C SER A 23 -9.52 0.81 12.99
N VAL A 24 -9.29 0.35 11.76
CA VAL A 24 -8.92 1.20 10.63
C VAL A 24 -9.85 0.93 9.45
N ARG A 25 -10.11 1.94 8.66
CA ARG A 25 -10.89 1.83 7.43
C ARG A 25 -9.94 1.89 6.23
N VAL A 26 -10.13 0.98 5.26
CA VAL A 26 -9.38 1.00 4.00
C VAL A 26 -10.36 1.25 2.86
N ARG A 27 -10.04 2.24 2.03
CA ARG A 27 -10.88 2.66 0.90
C ARG A 27 -10.06 3.20 -0.27
N ALA A 28 -10.70 3.37 -1.41
CA ALA A 28 -10.10 4.12 -2.50
C ALA A 28 -9.80 5.57 -2.08
N ILE A 29 -8.72 6.11 -2.61
CA ILE A 29 -8.39 7.53 -2.44
C ILE A 29 -9.38 8.40 -3.25
N THR A 30 -9.64 9.60 -2.77
CA THR A 30 -10.47 10.59 -3.46
C THR A 30 -9.71 11.91 -3.59
N PRO A 31 -10.11 12.82 -4.51
CA PRO A 31 -9.49 14.14 -4.61
C PRO A 31 -9.50 14.94 -3.29
N ASP A 32 -10.52 14.76 -2.46
CA ASP A 32 -10.66 15.42 -1.17
C ASP A 32 -9.62 14.96 -0.12
N ASP A 33 -8.88 13.89 -0.42
CA ASP A 33 -7.82 13.39 0.46
C ASP A 33 -6.49 14.16 0.31
N GLU A 34 -6.36 15.07 -0.64
CA GLU A 34 -5.11 15.80 -0.88
C GLU A 34 -4.54 16.45 0.39
N PRO A 35 -5.30 17.23 1.20
CA PRO A 35 -4.79 17.81 2.43
C PRO A 35 -4.34 16.75 3.46
N ARG A 36 -5.10 15.65 3.57
CA ARG A 36 -4.81 14.54 4.49
C ARG A 36 -3.58 13.73 4.06
N LEU A 37 -3.41 13.53 2.74
CA LEU A 37 -2.22 12.90 2.18
C LEU A 37 -0.96 13.75 2.45
N MET A 38 -1.06 15.06 2.26
CA MET A 38 0.02 15.99 2.60
C MET A 38 0.34 15.94 4.10
N ALA A 39 -0.68 15.88 4.96
CA ALA A 39 -0.50 15.76 6.40
C ALA A 39 0.19 14.44 6.79
N LEU A 40 -0.20 13.31 6.19
CA LEU A 40 0.49 12.02 6.34
C LEU A 40 1.98 12.16 5.98
N CYS A 41 2.29 12.68 4.79
CA CYS A 41 3.68 12.81 4.32
C CYS A 41 4.55 13.71 5.20
N ARG A 42 3.96 14.75 5.82
CA ARG A 42 4.69 15.63 6.76
C ARG A 42 5.07 14.94 8.06
N ARG A 43 4.32 13.93 8.50
CA ARG A 43 4.56 13.18 9.75
C ARG A 43 5.51 12.00 9.58
N LEU A 44 5.86 11.63 8.35
CA LEU A 44 6.81 10.54 8.11
C LEU A 44 8.21 10.91 8.60
N SER A 45 8.89 9.97 9.23
CA SER A 45 10.30 10.13 9.57
C SER A 45 11.17 10.27 8.31
N PRO A 46 12.34 10.91 8.39
CA PRO A 46 13.28 11.00 7.27
C PRO A 46 13.63 9.64 6.67
N ARG A 47 13.71 8.61 7.52
CA ARG A 47 13.97 7.24 7.09
C ARG A 47 12.80 6.71 6.22
N THR A 48 11.58 6.81 6.67
CA THR A 48 10.40 6.35 5.93
C THR A 48 10.24 7.11 4.61
N VAL A 49 10.51 8.43 4.61
CA VAL A 49 10.54 9.24 3.38
C VAL A 49 11.59 8.70 2.41
N TYR A 50 12.83 8.46 2.87
CA TYR A 50 13.91 7.94 2.02
C TYR A 50 13.62 6.53 1.52
N GLU A 51 13.13 5.64 2.37
CA GLU A 51 12.72 4.28 1.98
C GLU A 51 11.61 4.27 0.91
N ARG A 52 10.74 5.29 0.90
CA ARG A 52 9.63 5.39 -0.05
C ARG A 52 9.96 6.13 -1.33
N PHE A 53 10.74 7.22 -1.26
CA PHE A 53 10.94 8.14 -2.37
C PHE A 53 12.38 8.14 -2.91
N PHE A 54 13.28 7.39 -2.31
CA PHE A 54 14.73 7.39 -2.60
C PHE A 54 15.36 8.79 -2.50
N SER A 55 14.71 9.69 -1.80
CA SER A 55 15.16 11.06 -1.57
C SER A 55 14.59 11.58 -0.26
N PHE A 56 15.23 12.63 0.30
CA PHE A 56 14.74 13.29 1.52
C PHE A 56 13.83 14.49 1.22
N ARG A 57 13.39 14.65 -0.02
CA ARG A 57 12.50 15.74 -0.38
C ARG A 57 11.07 15.47 0.09
N ARG A 58 10.37 16.53 0.41
CA ARG A 58 8.96 16.45 0.76
C ARG A 58 8.08 16.37 -0.49
N LEU A 59 6.92 15.75 -0.33
CA LEU A 59 5.88 15.74 -1.35
C LEU A 59 5.42 17.18 -1.65
N LEU A 60 5.39 17.54 -2.92
CA LEU A 60 4.88 18.83 -3.36
C LEU A 60 3.36 18.81 -3.55
N PRO A 61 2.65 19.96 -3.44
CA PRO A 61 1.20 20.00 -3.64
C PRO A 61 0.74 19.43 -4.99
N GLU A 62 1.41 19.78 -6.09
CA GLU A 62 1.09 19.27 -7.42
C GLU A 62 1.29 17.74 -7.53
N GLU A 63 2.24 17.18 -6.80
CA GLU A 63 2.43 15.72 -6.72
C GLU A 63 1.33 15.07 -5.89
N ALA A 64 0.92 15.68 -4.77
CA ALA A 64 -0.20 15.23 -3.96
C ALA A 64 -1.49 15.25 -4.78
N HIS A 65 -1.73 16.33 -5.52
CA HIS A 65 -2.85 16.45 -6.45
C HIS A 65 -2.87 15.32 -7.48
N ALA A 66 -1.73 15.03 -8.12
CA ALA A 66 -1.62 13.92 -9.09
C ALA A 66 -1.82 12.54 -8.45
N LEU A 67 -1.50 12.38 -7.17
CA LEU A 67 -1.66 11.12 -6.43
C LEU A 67 -3.10 10.89 -5.96
N THR A 68 -3.89 11.93 -5.78
CA THR A 68 -5.30 11.85 -5.35
C THR A 68 -6.28 11.84 -6.52
N ASN A 69 -5.88 12.42 -7.67
CA ASN A 69 -6.68 12.43 -8.89
C ASN A 69 -6.30 11.25 -9.80
N VAL A 70 -6.62 10.05 -9.37
CA VAL A 70 -6.37 8.82 -10.13
C VAL A 70 -7.45 8.58 -11.18
N ASP A 71 -7.10 7.90 -12.29
CA ASP A 71 -8.02 7.60 -13.40
C ASP A 71 -8.76 6.26 -13.20
N ASP A 72 -8.55 5.58 -12.09
CA ASP A 72 -9.12 4.29 -11.69
C ASP A 72 -8.89 3.12 -12.68
N ARG A 73 -8.10 3.33 -13.70
CA ARG A 73 -7.71 2.30 -14.68
C ARG A 73 -6.21 2.06 -14.70
N ARG A 74 -5.44 3.08 -15.11
CA ARG A 74 -3.97 3.01 -15.16
C ARG A 74 -3.32 3.41 -13.85
N ARG A 75 -4.03 4.19 -13.04
CA ARG A 75 -3.59 4.65 -11.72
C ARG A 75 -4.68 4.39 -10.72
N MET A 76 -4.31 3.81 -9.62
CA MET A 76 -5.21 3.54 -8.49
C MET A 76 -4.45 3.76 -7.19
N ALA A 77 -5.14 4.25 -6.18
CA ALA A 77 -4.61 4.28 -4.84
C ALA A 77 -5.68 3.90 -3.81
N VAL A 78 -5.23 3.24 -2.77
CA VAL A 78 -6.02 2.93 -1.58
C VAL A 78 -5.37 3.58 -0.38
N VAL A 79 -6.17 4.09 0.52
CA VAL A 79 -5.74 4.72 1.77
C VAL A 79 -6.27 3.95 2.96
N ALA A 80 -5.52 3.97 4.03
CA ALA A 80 -5.99 3.55 5.35
C ALA A 80 -6.14 4.77 6.23
N GLU A 81 -7.27 4.87 6.90
CA GLU A 81 -7.57 5.95 7.83
C GLU A 81 -8.02 5.41 9.18
N VAL A 82 -7.75 6.17 10.21
CA VAL A 82 -8.24 5.94 11.56
C VAL A 82 -9.13 7.11 11.96
N ASP A 83 -10.24 6.78 12.61
CA ASP A 83 -11.17 7.75 13.19
C ASP A 83 -11.11 7.58 14.71
N ASP A 84 -10.59 8.60 15.38
CA ASP A 84 -10.51 8.68 16.84
C ASP A 84 -11.61 9.57 17.43
N GLY A 85 -12.66 9.86 16.64
CA GLY A 85 -13.75 10.76 17.01
C GLY A 85 -13.51 12.23 16.66
N GLN A 86 -12.43 12.49 15.90
CA GLN A 86 -12.10 13.77 15.28
C GLN A 86 -12.20 13.65 13.74
N GLU A 87 -11.49 14.50 13.00
CA GLU A 87 -11.37 14.36 11.55
C GLU A 87 -10.53 13.10 11.22
N PRO A 88 -11.02 12.17 10.35
CA PRO A 88 -10.31 10.96 10.03
C PRO A 88 -8.89 11.22 9.50
N GLU A 89 -7.91 10.54 10.07
CA GLU A 89 -6.49 10.70 9.77
C GLU A 89 -5.99 9.59 8.84
N LEU A 90 -5.32 9.95 7.73
CA LEU A 90 -4.64 8.97 6.89
C LEU A 90 -3.38 8.46 7.58
N ILE A 91 -3.25 7.14 7.69
CA ILE A 91 -2.13 6.44 8.34
C ILE A 91 -1.34 5.56 7.38
N GLY A 92 -1.79 5.42 6.14
CA GLY A 92 -1.08 4.69 5.10
C GLY A 92 -1.72 4.86 3.74
N VAL A 93 -0.92 4.65 2.70
CA VAL A 93 -1.36 4.67 1.31
C VAL A 93 -0.58 3.63 0.50
N ALA A 94 -1.28 2.91 -0.36
CA ALA A 94 -0.69 2.11 -1.42
C ALA A 94 -1.26 2.55 -2.76
N ARG A 95 -0.43 2.55 -3.80
CA ARG A 95 -0.82 2.93 -5.16
C ARG A 95 -0.16 2.05 -6.20
N TYR A 96 -0.75 1.96 -7.36
CA TYR A 96 -0.04 1.57 -8.57
C TYR A 96 -0.21 2.63 -9.66
N GLY A 97 0.74 2.64 -10.59
CA GLY A 97 0.73 3.50 -11.77
C GLY A 97 1.50 2.87 -12.92
N PRO A 98 1.51 3.50 -14.11
CA PRO A 98 2.27 3.00 -15.24
C PRO A 98 3.75 2.81 -14.88
N SER A 99 4.30 1.67 -15.27
CA SER A 99 5.74 1.39 -15.19
C SER A 99 6.43 1.84 -16.48
N ASN A 100 7.72 2.14 -16.37
CA ASN A 100 8.56 2.43 -17.53
C ASN A 100 8.73 1.20 -18.47
N GLU A 101 8.48 -0.01 -17.98
CA GLU A 101 8.58 -1.25 -18.77
C GLU A 101 7.28 -1.61 -19.53
N GLY A 102 6.25 -0.77 -19.49
CA GLY A 102 5.05 -0.84 -20.35
C GLY A 102 4.06 -1.97 -20.07
N THR A 103 4.50 -3.09 -19.53
CA THR A 103 3.67 -4.30 -19.28
C THR A 103 3.35 -4.53 -17.81
N THR A 104 3.97 -3.79 -16.91
CA THR A 104 3.80 -3.88 -15.45
C THR A 104 3.23 -2.58 -14.91
N ALA A 105 2.62 -2.65 -13.74
CA ALA A 105 2.26 -1.46 -12.96
C ALA A 105 3.26 -1.28 -11.80
N ASP A 106 3.79 -0.07 -11.64
CA ASP A 106 4.69 0.27 -10.54
C ASP A 106 3.92 0.50 -9.25
N ILE A 107 4.32 -0.20 -8.17
CA ILE A 107 3.69 -0.08 -6.86
C ILE A 107 4.49 0.80 -5.93
N GLY A 108 3.78 1.68 -5.23
CA GLY A 108 4.30 2.40 -4.08
C GLY A 108 3.42 2.21 -2.85
N LEU A 109 4.07 1.99 -1.70
CA LEU A 109 3.39 1.80 -0.42
C LEU A 109 4.13 2.54 0.68
N VAL A 110 3.38 3.23 1.54
CA VAL A 110 3.91 3.84 2.76
C VAL A 110 2.91 3.69 3.90
N VAL A 111 3.43 3.51 5.10
CA VAL A 111 2.69 3.46 6.36
C VAL A 111 3.35 4.42 7.35
N ALA A 112 2.54 5.24 8.02
CA ALA A 112 3.01 6.14 9.08
C ALA A 112 3.80 5.36 10.15
N ASP A 113 4.89 5.96 10.66
CA ASP A 113 5.87 5.26 11.50
C ASP A 113 5.24 4.55 12.71
N GLY A 114 4.33 5.23 13.42
CA GLY A 114 3.62 4.65 14.57
C GLY A 114 2.66 3.49 14.24
N TRP A 115 2.35 3.28 12.96
CA TRP A 115 1.43 2.24 12.49
C TRP A 115 2.13 1.09 11.78
N GLN A 116 3.45 1.13 11.69
CA GLN A 116 4.25 0.06 11.11
C GLN A 116 4.33 -1.16 12.03
N GLY A 117 4.42 -2.35 11.41
CA GLY A 117 4.53 -3.61 12.17
C GLY A 117 3.21 -4.18 12.68
N LEU A 118 2.09 -3.48 12.50
CA LEU A 118 0.76 -3.86 13.00
C LEU A 118 -0.10 -4.63 11.98
N GLY A 119 0.44 -4.91 10.79
CA GLY A 119 -0.27 -5.62 9.71
C GLY A 119 -0.82 -4.69 8.62
N LEU A 120 -0.80 -3.36 8.83
CA LEU A 120 -1.36 -2.39 7.89
C LEU A 120 -0.70 -2.44 6.51
N GLY A 121 0.62 -2.61 6.44
CA GLY A 121 1.33 -2.72 5.15
C GLY A 121 0.90 -3.92 4.32
N SER A 122 0.63 -5.07 4.96
CA SER A 122 0.13 -6.25 4.25
C SER A 122 -1.31 -6.07 3.78
N LEU A 123 -2.15 -5.43 4.58
CA LEU A 123 -3.51 -5.10 4.22
C LEU A 123 -3.55 -4.19 2.99
N LEU A 124 -2.79 -3.09 3.01
CA LEU A 124 -2.71 -2.14 1.90
C LEU A 124 -2.14 -2.78 0.63
N LEU A 125 -1.12 -3.64 0.76
CA LEU A 125 -0.54 -4.37 -0.37
C LEU A 125 -1.58 -5.30 -1.00
N GLU A 126 -2.29 -6.08 -0.21
CA GLU A 126 -3.32 -7.00 -0.72
C GLU A 126 -4.45 -6.25 -1.42
N GLU A 127 -4.93 -5.15 -0.83
CA GLU A 127 -6.02 -4.35 -1.40
C GLU A 127 -5.63 -3.72 -2.74
N ILE A 128 -4.41 -3.15 -2.86
CA ILE A 128 -3.99 -2.52 -4.10
C ILE A 128 -3.72 -3.55 -5.21
N LEU A 129 -3.18 -4.72 -4.88
CA LEU A 129 -2.98 -5.81 -5.85
C LEU A 129 -4.32 -6.34 -6.36
N ARG A 130 -5.29 -6.57 -5.46
CA ARG A 130 -6.62 -7.02 -5.83
C ARG A 130 -7.34 -5.99 -6.69
N ALA A 131 -7.27 -4.71 -6.33
CA ALA A 131 -7.84 -3.62 -7.14
C ALA A 131 -7.22 -3.56 -8.54
N GLY A 132 -5.92 -3.84 -8.67
CA GLY A 132 -5.23 -3.94 -9.96
C GLY A 132 -5.72 -5.14 -10.78
N GLU A 133 -5.80 -6.34 -10.19
CA GLU A 133 -6.29 -7.54 -10.88
C GLU A 133 -7.71 -7.37 -11.41
N GLN A 134 -8.61 -6.77 -10.63
CA GLN A 134 -9.97 -6.45 -11.06
C GLN A 134 -10.03 -5.52 -12.28
N ARG A 135 -8.94 -4.78 -12.54
CA ARG A 135 -8.77 -3.85 -13.66
C ARG A 135 -7.87 -4.39 -14.78
N GLY A 136 -7.51 -5.68 -14.70
CA GLY A 136 -6.69 -6.36 -15.70
C GLY A 136 -5.19 -6.19 -15.52
N VAL A 137 -4.72 -5.64 -14.39
CA VAL A 137 -3.30 -5.55 -14.06
C VAL A 137 -2.90 -6.83 -13.31
N HIS A 138 -2.12 -7.68 -13.94
CA HIS A 138 -1.71 -8.96 -13.36
C HIS A 138 -0.22 -9.03 -12.99
N GLN A 139 0.58 -8.07 -13.47
CA GLN A 139 1.99 -7.95 -13.13
C GLN A 139 2.31 -6.56 -12.57
N PHE A 140 3.08 -6.58 -11.50
CA PHE A 140 3.47 -5.38 -10.76
C PHE A 140 5.00 -5.33 -10.63
N SER A 141 5.53 -4.13 -10.51
CA SER A 141 6.93 -3.89 -10.19
C SER A 141 7.06 -3.03 -8.93
N ALA A 142 8.17 -3.17 -8.25
CA ALA A 142 8.55 -2.29 -7.16
C ALA A 142 10.07 -2.18 -7.05
N ASP A 143 10.53 -0.97 -6.77
CA ASP A 143 11.89 -0.70 -6.35
C ASP A 143 11.94 -0.54 -4.83
N VAL A 144 12.85 -1.26 -4.18
CA VAL A 144 13.00 -1.28 -2.73
C VAL A 144 14.48 -1.15 -2.38
N LEU A 145 14.84 -0.29 -1.43
CA LEU A 145 16.20 -0.28 -0.90
C LEU A 145 16.56 -1.68 -0.41
N THR A 146 17.72 -2.19 -0.81
CA THR A 146 18.16 -3.56 -0.46
C THR A 146 18.28 -3.76 1.06
N GLU A 147 18.51 -2.69 1.81
CA GLU A 147 18.53 -2.69 3.28
C GLU A 147 17.13 -2.67 3.92
N ASN A 148 16.08 -2.28 3.18
CA ASN A 148 14.69 -2.31 3.66
C ASN A 148 14.15 -3.75 3.67
N ARG A 149 14.71 -4.56 4.58
CA ARG A 149 14.36 -5.98 4.72
C ARG A 149 12.89 -6.20 5.09
N ARG A 150 12.24 -5.17 5.69
CA ARG A 150 10.81 -5.24 6.03
C ARG A 150 9.97 -5.28 4.76
N ALA A 151 10.17 -4.33 3.84
CA ALA A 151 9.45 -4.28 2.57
C ALA A 151 9.74 -5.51 1.70
N LEU A 152 11.01 -5.95 1.62
CA LEU A 152 11.37 -7.15 0.87
C LEU A 152 10.71 -8.42 1.45
N ARG A 153 10.63 -8.58 2.78
CA ARG A 153 9.91 -9.70 3.40
C ARG A 153 8.41 -9.62 3.18
N LEU A 154 7.83 -8.40 3.18
CA LEU A 154 6.42 -8.19 2.88
C LEU A 154 6.10 -8.70 1.46
N LEU A 155 6.86 -8.25 0.46
CA LEU A 155 6.70 -8.69 -0.93
C LEU A 155 6.89 -10.21 -1.06
N ALA A 156 7.97 -10.77 -0.51
CA ALA A 156 8.23 -12.22 -0.60
C ALA A 156 7.12 -13.07 0.03
N ARG A 157 6.47 -12.58 1.07
CA ARG A 157 5.40 -13.31 1.78
C ARG A 157 4.06 -13.29 1.02
N TYR A 158 3.69 -12.14 0.46
CA TYR A 158 2.33 -11.93 -0.07
C TYR A 158 2.25 -11.93 -1.60
N THR A 159 3.39 -12.02 -2.30
CA THR A 159 3.43 -12.00 -3.76
C THR A 159 4.24 -13.16 -4.33
N ALA A 160 4.00 -13.48 -5.59
CA ALA A 160 4.81 -14.40 -6.39
C ALA A 160 5.82 -13.60 -7.20
N ILE A 161 7.06 -13.50 -6.70
CA ILE A 161 8.14 -12.77 -7.37
C ILE A 161 8.62 -13.60 -8.56
N THR A 162 8.54 -13.03 -9.76
CA THR A 162 8.95 -13.65 -11.03
C THR A 162 10.31 -13.16 -11.52
N ARG A 163 10.70 -11.93 -11.18
CA ARG A 163 12.01 -11.36 -11.52
C ARG A 163 12.53 -10.54 -10.36
N ARG A 164 13.84 -10.64 -10.14
CA ARG A 164 14.56 -9.82 -9.15
C ARG A 164 15.91 -9.41 -9.71
N ALA A 165 16.25 -8.13 -9.56
CA ALA A 165 17.56 -7.58 -9.88
C ALA A 165 18.03 -6.70 -8.72
N VAL A 166 19.34 -6.59 -8.53
CA VAL A 166 19.95 -5.72 -7.51
C VAL A 166 21.00 -4.87 -8.18
N ALA A 167 20.86 -3.56 -8.07
CA ALA A 167 21.84 -2.60 -8.59
C ALA A 167 21.86 -1.35 -7.70
N SER A 168 23.05 -0.83 -7.43
CA SER A 168 23.24 0.44 -6.71
C SER A 168 22.47 0.56 -5.39
N GLY A 169 22.37 -0.55 -4.62
CA GLY A 169 21.66 -0.58 -3.34
C GLY A 169 20.14 -0.64 -3.44
N VAL A 170 19.60 -0.81 -4.65
CA VAL A 170 18.17 -0.99 -4.92
C VAL A 170 17.91 -2.42 -5.39
N THR A 171 16.87 -3.04 -4.86
CA THR A 171 16.32 -4.31 -5.31
C THR A 171 15.05 -4.03 -6.10
N SER A 172 15.11 -4.26 -7.41
CA SER A 172 13.94 -4.20 -8.31
C SER A 172 13.30 -5.56 -8.39
N VAL A 173 12.00 -5.65 -8.22
CA VAL A 173 11.23 -6.89 -8.29
C VAL A 173 10.05 -6.74 -9.24
N VAL A 174 9.74 -7.83 -9.96
CA VAL A 174 8.48 -7.99 -10.71
C VAL A 174 7.75 -9.17 -10.09
N PHE A 175 6.46 -9.01 -9.89
CA PHE A 175 5.65 -9.98 -9.17
C PHE A 175 4.18 -9.92 -9.57
N SER A 176 3.43 -10.96 -9.21
CA SER A 176 1.97 -11.01 -9.25
C SER A 176 1.42 -11.22 -7.84
N ARG A 177 0.13 -10.99 -7.65
CA ARG A 177 -0.54 -11.37 -6.41
C ARG A 177 -0.48 -12.89 -6.26
N ARG A 178 -0.28 -13.37 -5.05
CA ARG A 178 -0.34 -14.81 -4.75
C ARG A 178 -1.80 -15.19 -4.48
N ALA A 179 -2.36 -16.12 -5.26
CA ALA A 179 -3.74 -16.58 -5.11
C ALA A 179 -4.03 -17.19 -3.73
N ASP A 180 -3.03 -17.91 -3.17
CA ASP A 180 -3.07 -18.50 -1.83
C ASP A 180 -2.34 -17.60 -0.82
N SER A 181 -2.61 -16.30 -0.83
CA SER A 181 -1.97 -15.42 0.16
C SER A 181 -2.38 -15.86 1.57
N ALA A 182 -1.49 -15.65 2.54
CA ALA A 182 -1.71 -16.02 3.94
C ALA A 182 -2.98 -15.36 4.56
N PHE A 183 -3.65 -14.49 3.83
CA PHE A 183 -4.95 -13.91 4.16
C PHE A 183 -6.12 -14.88 3.91
N GLU A 184 -6.04 -15.79 2.92
CA GLU A 184 -7.09 -16.81 2.69
C GLU A 184 -6.97 -17.98 3.66
N ALA A 185 -5.75 -18.38 4.02
CA ALA A 185 -5.50 -19.49 4.95
C ALA A 185 -6.08 -19.26 6.35
N THR A 186 -6.33 -18.02 6.74
CA THR A 186 -6.90 -17.69 8.05
C THR A 186 -8.44 -17.73 8.09
N ARG A 187 -9.10 -17.87 6.92
CA ARG A 187 -10.57 -17.98 6.81
C ARG A 187 -11.11 -19.39 7.01
N HIS A 188 -10.27 -20.44 6.89
CA HIS A 188 -10.73 -21.86 6.94
C HIS A 188 -10.40 -22.57 8.25
N GLY A 189 -9.87 -21.90 9.25
CA GLY A 189 -9.49 -22.47 10.55
C GLY A 189 -10.50 -22.28 11.67
N GLY A 190 -11.80 -22.18 11.39
CA GLY A 190 -12.86 -22.02 12.37
C GLY A 190 -14.03 -22.96 12.06
N SER A 191 -13.90 -24.22 12.39
CA SER A 191 -15.02 -25.17 12.65
C SER A 191 -14.88 -25.71 14.04
#